data_4688c02ec4580c91b3ebbf63b873c975
#
_entry.id   4688c02ec4580c91b3ebbf63b873c975
#
_cell.length_a   1.000
_cell.length_b   1.000
_cell.length_c   1.000
_cell.angle_alpha   90.00
_cell.angle_beta   90.00
_cell.angle_gamma   90.00
#
_symmetry.space_group_name_H-M   'P 1'
#
loop_
_entity.id
_entity.type
_entity.pdbx_description
1 polymer ?
#
loop_
_entity_poly.entity_id
_entity_poly.type
_entity_poly.pdbx_seq_one_letter_code
_entity_poly.pdbx_strand_id
1 'polypeptide(L)'
;MLNLIKDTPYGKIVYNPMDQYVGKSIEMYGDYQLEEKKVFSKYVNEESVVLDIGANIGTHTLWFAQNSKLVIAFEPQRYVFQMLCANMALNSIQNADCKQLGVGSTREIIEVAFIDPETENNFGGLSLKDHSIEKVKEETGAVDLHGEKVAVCRIDDIGLDQCDFIKIDVEGMEPEVLVGGRQTILELRPYIYMEVDREENWEFLNDQLFEYNYVVHESIPPLYSEEYEGENIFGDMVSHNSLCIPAEKA
;
A
#
# COMPACT_ATOMS: atom_id res chain seq x y z
N MET A 1 9.63 24.28 -6.96
CA MET A 1 9.86 23.12 -6.11
C MET A 1 8.54 22.38 -6.08
N LEU A 2 8.50 21.18 -6.58
CA LEU A 2 7.25 20.43 -6.77
C LEU A 2 6.72 19.86 -5.45
N ASN A 3 7.57 19.21 -4.67
CA ASN A 3 7.17 18.58 -3.41
C ASN A 3 7.15 19.57 -2.26
N LEU A 4 6.18 19.40 -1.37
CA LEU A 4 5.99 20.19 -0.16
C LEU A 4 6.24 19.31 1.07
N ILE A 5 6.44 19.95 2.21
CA ILE A 5 6.59 19.27 3.52
C ILE A 5 5.52 19.83 4.45
N LYS A 6 4.84 18.92 5.14
CA LYS A 6 3.86 19.28 6.18
C LYS A 6 4.18 18.56 7.49
N ASP A 7 3.96 19.27 8.60
CA ASP A 7 3.91 18.65 9.93
C ASP A 7 2.59 17.91 10.09
N THR A 8 2.65 16.68 10.56
CA THR A 8 1.53 15.79 10.76
C THR A 8 1.53 15.21 12.17
N PRO A 9 0.46 14.57 12.65
CA PRO A 9 0.44 13.93 13.96
C PRO A 9 1.53 12.85 14.13
N TYR A 10 2.02 12.27 13.03
CA TYR A 10 3.02 11.20 13.04
C TYR A 10 4.44 11.68 12.70
N GLY A 11 4.61 12.97 12.42
CA GLY A 11 5.89 13.56 12.05
C GLY A 11 5.81 14.43 10.78
N LYS A 12 6.93 14.62 10.11
CA LYS A 12 6.99 15.41 8.86
C LYS A 12 6.80 14.52 7.65
N ILE A 13 5.94 14.96 6.72
CA ILE A 13 5.71 14.23 5.46
C ILE A 13 6.02 15.14 4.27
N VAL A 14 6.88 14.62 3.37
CA VAL A 14 7.04 15.13 2.01
C VAL A 14 5.93 14.55 1.16
N TYR A 15 5.24 15.38 0.41
CA TYR A 15 4.16 14.99 -0.48
C TYR A 15 4.16 15.79 -1.77
N ASN A 16 3.53 15.26 -2.81
CA ASN A 16 3.28 15.96 -4.05
C ASN A 16 1.88 16.59 -4.01
N PRO A 17 1.73 17.94 -4.11
CA PRO A 17 0.42 18.59 -4.12
C PRO A 17 -0.42 18.30 -5.37
N MET A 18 0.16 17.68 -6.42
CA MET A 18 -0.57 17.21 -7.60
C MET A 18 -1.23 15.86 -7.40
N ASP A 19 -0.97 15.18 -6.27
CA ASP A 19 -1.65 13.93 -5.91
C ASP A 19 -3.07 14.23 -5.42
N GLN A 20 -4.05 13.65 -6.12
CA GLN A 20 -5.49 13.90 -5.91
C GLN A 20 -6.05 13.32 -4.61
N TYR A 21 -5.39 12.31 -4.04
CA TYR A 21 -5.86 11.60 -2.83
C TYR A 21 -4.90 11.77 -1.67
N VAL A 22 -3.77 11.09 -1.69
CA VAL A 22 -2.81 11.11 -0.58
C VAL A 22 -2.24 12.51 -0.38
N GLY A 23 -1.76 13.15 -1.43
CA GLY A 23 -1.22 14.51 -1.39
C GLY A 23 -2.24 15.53 -0.91
N LYS A 24 -3.47 15.47 -1.43
CA LYS A 24 -4.56 16.37 -0.99
C LYS A 24 -4.96 16.13 0.44
N SER A 25 -5.05 14.88 0.89
CA SER A 25 -5.37 14.57 2.29
C SER A 25 -4.30 15.11 3.24
N ILE A 26 -3.02 14.90 2.91
CA ILE A 26 -1.92 15.47 3.69
C ILE A 26 -1.98 17.01 3.68
N GLU A 27 -2.23 17.63 2.52
CA GLU A 27 -2.34 19.08 2.42
C GLU A 27 -3.46 19.65 3.31
N MET A 28 -4.63 19.01 3.30
CA MET A 28 -5.80 19.50 4.02
C MET A 28 -5.77 19.13 5.50
N TYR A 29 -5.55 17.86 5.81
CA TYR A 29 -5.76 17.30 7.14
C TYR A 29 -4.45 16.98 7.90
N GLY A 30 -3.32 16.93 7.20
CA GLY A 30 -2.07 16.44 7.79
C GLY A 30 -2.06 14.93 8.03
N ASP A 31 -3.00 14.19 7.46
CA ASP A 31 -3.12 12.73 7.59
C ASP A 31 -3.78 12.12 6.36
N TYR A 32 -3.72 10.80 6.24
CA TYR A 32 -4.40 10.01 5.22
C TYR A 32 -4.93 8.72 5.85
N GLN A 33 -6.23 8.44 5.63
CA GLN A 33 -6.94 7.24 6.09
C GLN A 33 -6.78 6.95 7.61
N LEU A 34 -7.12 7.92 8.44
CA LEU A 34 -7.11 7.77 9.90
C LEU A 34 -7.97 6.58 10.36
N GLU A 35 -9.11 6.32 9.71
CA GLU A 35 -10.02 5.23 10.10
C GLU A 35 -9.38 3.84 9.91
N GLU A 36 -8.53 3.67 8.91
CA GLU A 36 -7.74 2.43 8.75
C GLU A 36 -6.72 2.25 9.86
N LYS A 37 -6.03 3.32 10.28
CA LYS A 37 -5.08 3.28 11.40
C LYS A 37 -5.75 2.88 12.70
N LYS A 38 -7.02 3.24 12.91
CA LYS A 38 -7.83 2.74 14.04
C LYS A 38 -8.10 1.23 13.96
N VAL A 39 -8.23 0.69 12.75
CA VAL A 39 -8.31 -0.76 12.57
C VAL A 39 -6.95 -1.39 12.87
N PHE A 40 -5.86 -0.89 12.30
CA PHE A 40 -4.51 -1.41 12.50
C PHE A 40 -4.11 -1.45 13.97
N SER A 41 -4.48 -0.44 14.76
CA SER A 41 -4.16 -0.33 16.19
C SER A 41 -4.70 -1.49 17.06
N LYS A 42 -5.64 -2.27 16.54
CA LYS A 42 -6.19 -3.45 17.23
C LYS A 42 -5.33 -4.71 17.01
N TYR A 43 -4.48 -4.72 15.97
CA TYR A 43 -3.76 -5.90 15.50
C TYR A 43 -2.25 -5.72 15.48
N VAL A 44 -1.77 -4.47 15.52
CA VAL A 44 -0.33 -4.12 15.51
C VAL A 44 0.08 -3.62 16.89
N ASN A 45 1.24 -4.05 17.37
CA ASN A 45 1.85 -3.62 18.63
C ASN A 45 3.38 -3.57 18.49
N GLU A 46 4.08 -3.07 19.52
CA GLU A 46 5.53 -2.83 19.54
C GLU A 46 6.41 -4.07 19.23
N GLU A 47 5.86 -5.28 19.31
CA GLU A 47 6.57 -6.53 18.99
C GLU A 47 6.27 -7.03 17.57
N SER A 48 5.34 -6.39 16.86
CA SER A 48 4.87 -6.83 15.55
C SER A 48 5.92 -6.60 14.45
N VAL A 49 6.02 -7.57 13.54
CA VAL A 49 6.67 -7.40 12.22
C VAL A 49 5.59 -7.22 11.17
N VAL A 50 5.65 -6.10 10.45
CA VAL A 50 4.63 -5.65 9.51
C VAL A 50 5.18 -5.64 8.08
N LEU A 51 4.39 -6.14 7.13
CA LEU A 51 4.60 -5.90 5.70
C LEU A 51 3.62 -4.81 5.25
N ASP A 52 4.14 -3.73 4.66
CA ASP A 52 3.36 -2.66 4.03
C ASP A 52 3.57 -2.73 2.52
N ILE A 53 2.66 -3.41 1.83
CA ILE A 53 2.74 -3.69 0.40
C ILE A 53 1.88 -2.69 -0.36
N GLY A 54 2.51 -1.87 -1.21
CA GLY A 54 1.93 -0.65 -1.76
C GLY A 54 2.03 0.51 -0.75
N ALA A 55 3.26 0.73 -0.25
CA ALA A 55 3.51 1.70 0.82
C ALA A 55 3.30 3.16 0.40
N ASN A 56 3.23 3.43 -0.89
CA ASN A 56 3.09 4.77 -1.44
C ASN A 56 4.18 5.71 -0.86
N ILE A 57 3.85 6.95 -0.50
CA ILE A 57 4.79 7.89 0.13
C ILE A 57 5.04 7.59 1.62
N GLY A 58 4.46 6.52 2.16
CA GLY A 58 4.74 6.01 3.51
C GLY A 58 3.90 6.60 4.63
N THR A 59 2.68 7.03 4.36
CA THR A 59 1.75 7.53 5.40
C THR A 59 1.40 6.44 6.42
N HIS A 60 1.13 5.21 5.95
CA HIS A 60 0.93 4.04 6.80
C HIS A 60 2.26 3.50 7.34
N THR A 61 3.29 3.42 6.50
CA THR A 61 4.63 2.99 6.93
C THR A 61 5.13 3.77 8.12
N LEU A 62 4.96 5.10 8.13
CA LEU A 62 5.36 5.97 9.24
C LEU A 62 4.60 5.64 10.52
N TRP A 63 3.29 5.42 10.42
CA TRP A 63 2.46 4.99 11.54
C TRP A 63 2.88 3.58 12.04
N PHE A 64 3.06 2.62 11.14
CA PHE A 64 3.51 1.27 11.49
C PHE A 64 4.88 1.31 12.20
N ALA A 65 5.84 2.08 11.68
CA ALA A 65 7.16 2.18 12.27
C ALA A 65 7.15 2.73 13.70
N GLN A 66 6.18 3.57 14.05
CA GLN A 66 6.00 4.10 15.41
C GLN A 66 5.29 3.13 16.36
N ASN A 67 4.62 2.09 15.82
CA ASN A 67 3.77 1.18 16.60
C ASN A 67 4.18 -0.29 16.47
N SER A 68 5.29 -0.58 15.79
CA SER A 68 5.76 -1.96 15.56
C SER A 68 7.28 -2.09 15.76
N LYS A 69 7.75 -3.33 15.87
CA LYS A 69 9.16 -3.68 15.97
C LYS A 69 9.91 -3.45 14.65
N LEU A 70 9.28 -3.80 13.53
CA LEU A 70 9.86 -3.73 12.20
C LEU A 70 8.77 -3.57 11.14
N VAL A 71 8.99 -2.70 10.18
CA VAL A 71 8.19 -2.61 8.96
C VAL A 71 9.06 -2.94 7.76
N ILE A 72 8.57 -3.78 6.85
CA ILE A 72 9.16 -3.97 5.53
C ILE A 72 8.17 -3.39 4.53
N ALA A 73 8.53 -2.27 3.91
CA ALA A 73 7.66 -1.50 3.04
C ALA A 73 8.07 -1.65 1.57
N PHE A 74 7.09 -1.91 0.71
CA PHE A 74 7.28 -2.12 -0.73
C PHE A 74 6.55 -1.04 -1.52
N GLU A 75 7.30 -0.32 -2.36
CA GLU A 75 6.75 0.67 -3.28
C GLU A 75 7.50 0.58 -4.62
N PRO A 76 6.83 0.18 -5.70
CA PRO A 76 7.49 -0.04 -7.00
C PRO A 76 7.89 1.24 -7.71
N GLN A 77 7.08 2.30 -7.64
CA GLN A 77 7.29 3.54 -8.38
C GLN A 77 8.48 4.33 -7.82
N ARG A 78 9.53 4.54 -8.61
CA ARG A 78 10.75 5.20 -8.16
C ARG A 78 10.51 6.57 -7.53
N TYR A 79 9.68 7.40 -8.15
CA TYR A 79 9.40 8.75 -7.64
C TYR A 79 8.69 8.71 -6.28
N VAL A 80 7.69 7.86 -6.13
CA VAL A 80 6.93 7.66 -4.90
C VAL A 80 7.80 7.01 -3.82
N PHE A 81 8.59 6.00 -4.20
CA PHE A 81 9.58 5.35 -3.32
C PHE A 81 10.62 6.35 -2.76
N GLN A 82 11.06 7.32 -3.56
CA GLN A 82 11.98 8.36 -3.06
C GLN A 82 11.33 9.21 -1.97
N MET A 83 10.04 9.51 -2.07
CA MET A 83 9.28 10.20 -1.03
C MET A 83 9.09 9.31 0.21
N LEU A 84 8.79 8.01 0.05
CA LEU A 84 8.75 7.04 1.15
C LEU A 84 10.08 7.07 1.96
N CYS A 85 11.21 6.92 1.28
CA CYS A 85 12.51 6.97 1.93
C CYS A 85 12.80 8.33 2.61
N ALA A 86 12.42 9.43 1.95
CA ALA A 86 12.56 10.76 2.53
C ALA A 86 11.71 10.93 3.81
N ASN A 87 10.48 10.39 3.82
CA ASN A 87 9.58 10.44 4.96
C ASN A 87 10.13 9.63 6.14
N MET A 88 10.71 8.47 5.90
CA MET A 88 11.40 7.71 6.96
C MET A 88 12.62 8.48 7.50
N ALA A 89 13.46 9.02 6.63
CA ALA A 89 14.66 9.76 7.00
C ALA A 89 14.35 11.05 7.77
N LEU A 90 13.36 11.83 7.34
CA LEU A 90 12.93 13.08 8.01
C LEU A 90 12.48 12.85 9.46
N ASN A 91 11.94 11.69 9.76
CA ASN A 91 11.42 11.32 11.07
C ASN A 91 12.38 10.43 11.86
N SER A 92 13.62 10.25 11.37
CA SER A 92 14.65 9.42 12.03
C SER A 92 14.20 7.98 12.29
N ILE A 93 13.30 7.44 11.44
CA ILE A 93 12.83 6.06 11.52
C ILE A 93 13.99 5.12 11.13
N GLN A 94 14.27 4.14 11.99
CA GLN A 94 15.34 3.17 11.81
C GLN A 94 14.84 1.72 11.67
N ASN A 95 13.57 1.49 11.99
CA ASN A 95 12.93 0.18 11.96
C ASN A 95 11.98 0.00 10.75
N ALA A 96 12.16 0.77 9.68
CA ALA A 96 11.50 0.58 8.40
C ALA A 96 12.52 0.22 7.31
N ASP A 97 12.38 -0.97 6.72
CA ASP A 97 13.19 -1.45 5.59
C ASP A 97 12.40 -1.24 4.29
N CYS A 98 12.68 -0.14 3.58
CA CYS A 98 11.97 0.24 2.37
C CYS A 98 12.59 -0.42 1.13
N LYS A 99 11.78 -1.05 0.31
CA LYS A 99 12.16 -1.78 -0.91
C LYS A 99 11.50 -1.14 -2.14
N GLN A 100 12.32 -0.75 -3.13
CA GLN A 100 11.78 -0.35 -4.44
C GLN A 100 11.46 -1.59 -5.26
N LEU A 101 10.38 -2.28 -4.91
CA LEU A 101 9.93 -3.54 -5.52
C LEU A 101 8.41 -3.55 -5.60
N GLY A 102 7.89 -4.16 -6.67
CA GLY A 102 6.54 -4.70 -6.65
C GLY A 102 6.51 -6.05 -5.94
N VAL A 103 5.33 -6.45 -5.48
CA VAL A 103 5.09 -7.76 -4.90
C VAL A 103 4.05 -8.51 -5.74
N GLY A 104 4.32 -9.77 -6.05
CA GLY A 104 3.45 -10.58 -6.89
C GLY A 104 3.72 -12.07 -6.74
N SER A 105 3.19 -12.88 -7.66
CA SER A 105 3.29 -14.35 -7.61
C SER A 105 4.60 -14.91 -8.16
N THR A 106 5.35 -14.11 -8.93
CA THR A 106 6.58 -14.53 -9.61
C THR A 106 7.67 -13.47 -9.48
N ARG A 107 8.94 -13.88 -9.69
CA ARG A 107 10.05 -12.93 -9.85
C ARG A 107 10.12 -12.51 -11.31
N GLU A 108 9.85 -11.25 -11.55
CA GLU A 108 9.86 -10.72 -12.91
C GLU A 108 10.27 -9.24 -12.93
N ILE A 109 10.42 -8.69 -14.13
CA ILE A 109 10.61 -7.26 -14.35
C ILE A 109 9.47 -6.79 -15.25
N ILE A 110 8.67 -5.86 -14.75
CA ILE A 110 7.58 -5.21 -15.48
C ILE A 110 8.06 -3.82 -15.89
N GLU A 111 7.77 -3.39 -17.10
CA GLU A 111 8.02 -2.02 -17.54
C GLU A 111 6.70 -1.26 -17.49
N VAL A 112 6.59 -0.28 -16.56
CA VAL A 112 5.39 0.54 -16.36
C VAL A 112 5.55 1.91 -16.99
N ALA A 113 4.45 2.49 -17.45
CA ALA A 113 4.45 3.83 -18.03
C ALA A 113 4.82 4.87 -16.96
N PHE A 114 5.64 5.83 -17.34
CA PHE A 114 6.03 6.94 -16.46
C PHE A 114 4.84 7.89 -16.26
N ILE A 115 4.55 8.22 -15.01
CA ILE A 115 3.58 9.25 -14.65
C ILE A 115 4.33 10.55 -14.36
N ASP A 116 3.97 11.61 -15.07
CA ASP A 116 4.59 12.93 -14.89
C ASP A 116 4.16 13.52 -13.54
N PRO A 117 5.10 13.74 -12.60
CA PRO A 117 4.77 14.27 -11.27
C PRO A 117 4.31 15.75 -11.30
N GLU A 118 4.45 16.46 -12.41
CA GLU A 118 3.99 17.85 -12.56
C GLU A 118 2.53 17.94 -13.03
N THR A 119 1.89 16.81 -13.33
CA THR A 119 0.48 16.75 -13.70
C THR A 119 -0.37 16.22 -12.54
N GLU A 120 -1.59 16.74 -12.41
CA GLU A 120 -2.55 16.26 -11.43
C GLU A 120 -2.95 14.82 -11.75
N ASN A 121 -2.76 13.90 -10.80
CA ASN A 121 -2.99 12.48 -10.98
C ASN A 121 -3.23 11.75 -9.66
N ASN A 122 -3.72 10.50 -9.72
CA ASN A 122 -3.69 9.56 -8.60
C ASN A 122 -2.38 8.75 -8.68
N PHE A 123 -1.35 9.15 -7.94
CA PHE A 123 -0.07 8.44 -7.94
C PHE A 123 -0.15 7.12 -7.17
N GLY A 124 -1.10 6.99 -6.23
CA GLY A 124 -1.36 5.75 -5.52
C GLY A 124 -2.04 4.69 -6.38
N GLY A 125 -2.88 5.08 -7.32
CA GLY A 125 -3.68 4.20 -8.15
C GLY A 125 -2.94 3.54 -9.33
N LEU A 126 -1.62 3.38 -9.27
CA LEU A 126 -0.86 2.73 -10.33
C LEU A 126 -0.87 1.22 -10.20
N SER A 127 -1.68 0.56 -11.02
CA SER A 127 -1.60 -0.89 -11.20
C SER A 127 -0.41 -1.25 -12.10
N LEU A 128 0.49 -2.12 -11.64
CA LEU A 128 1.60 -2.61 -12.48
C LEU A 128 1.11 -3.39 -13.71
N LYS A 129 -0.07 -4.03 -13.63
CA LYS A 129 -0.69 -4.74 -14.76
C LYS A 129 -1.28 -3.76 -15.78
N ASP A 130 -2.10 -2.82 -15.28
CA ASP A 130 -2.89 -1.93 -16.14
C ASP A 130 -2.04 -0.83 -16.76
N HIS A 131 -0.98 -0.41 -16.09
CA HIS A 131 -0.05 0.60 -16.55
C HIS A 131 1.24 0.01 -17.13
N SER A 132 1.30 -1.30 -17.39
CA SER A 132 2.40 -1.88 -18.14
C SER A 132 2.50 -1.19 -19.52
N ILE A 133 3.71 -0.91 -19.97
CA ILE A 133 3.92 -0.24 -21.28
C ILE A 133 3.25 -1.03 -22.41
N GLU A 134 3.26 -2.36 -22.34
CA GLU A 134 2.61 -3.21 -23.33
C GLU A 134 1.11 -2.94 -23.39
N LYS A 135 0.43 -2.94 -22.25
CA LYS A 135 -1.02 -2.69 -22.17
C LYS A 135 -1.38 -1.27 -22.60
N VAL A 136 -0.65 -0.26 -22.12
CA VAL A 136 -0.88 1.14 -22.51
C VAL A 136 -0.68 1.34 -24.01
N LYS A 137 0.31 0.69 -24.64
CA LYS A 137 0.49 0.70 -26.10
C LYS A 137 -0.66 0.05 -26.84
N GLU A 138 -1.17 -1.09 -26.35
CA GLU A 138 -2.32 -1.78 -26.95
C GLU A 138 -3.59 -0.92 -26.89
N GLU A 139 -3.84 -0.25 -25.78
CA GLU A 139 -5.06 0.54 -25.57
C GLU A 139 -5.00 1.91 -26.28
N THR A 140 -3.85 2.57 -26.29
CA THR A 140 -3.71 3.94 -26.80
C THR A 140 -3.14 4.05 -28.20
N GLY A 141 -2.48 2.99 -28.69
CA GLY A 141 -1.73 3.02 -29.94
C GLY A 141 -0.45 3.86 -29.86
N ALA A 142 -0.01 4.29 -28.70
CA ALA A 142 1.17 5.12 -28.53
C ALA A 142 2.45 4.36 -28.88
N VAL A 143 3.36 4.99 -29.64
CA VAL A 143 4.60 4.35 -30.13
C VAL A 143 5.80 4.68 -29.25
N ASP A 144 5.86 5.90 -28.72
CA ASP A 144 6.97 6.40 -27.90
C ASP A 144 6.50 6.63 -26.45
N LEU A 145 6.40 5.55 -25.67
CA LEU A 145 6.18 5.63 -24.23
C LEU A 145 7.50 5.43 -23.51
N HIS A 146 7.81 6.34 -22.60
CA HIS A 146 8.88 6.16 -21.63
C HIS A 146 8.37 5.37 -20.45
N GLY A 147 9.11 4.31 -20.07
CA GLY A 147 8.76 3.44 -18.96
C GLY A 147 9.85 3.36 -17.92
N GLU A 148 9.42 2.88 -16.78
CA GLU A 148 10.29 2.52 -15.67
C GLU A 148 10.26 1.01 -15.47
N LYS A 149 11.44 0.40 -15.30
CA LYS A 149 11.56 -1.03 -14.99
C LYS A 149 11.39 -1.25 -13.50
N VAL A 150 10.36 -2.01 -13.14
CA VAL A 150 10.04 -2.41 -11.79
C VAL A 150 10.36 -3.89 -11.61
N ALA A 151 11.19 -4.23 -10.65
CA ALA A 151 11.40 -5.61 -10.26
C ALA A 151 10.28 -6.04 -9.31
N VAL A 152 9.73 -7.23 -9.55
CA VAL A 152 8.70 -7.86 -8.71
C VAL A 152 9.33 -9.03 -7.94
N CYS A 153 9.00 -9.14 -6.66
CA CYS A 153 9.41 -10.24 -5.80
C CYS A 153 8.17 -10.98 -5.24
N ARG A 154 8.41 -12.15 -4.64
CA ARG A 154 7.41 -12.87 -3.86
C ARG A 154 7.63 -12.61 -2.37
N ILE A 155 6.56 -12.58 -1.58
CA ILE A 155 6.69 -12.52 -0.10
C ILE A 155 7.50 -13.72 0.41
N ASP A 156 7.25 -14.92 -0.13
CA ASP A 156 7.94 -16.15 0.28
C ASP A 156 9.46 -16.12 0.04
N ASP A 157 9.96 -15.21 -0.81
CA ASP A 157 11.38 -15.04 -1.10
C ASP A 157 12.11 -14.14 -0.09
N ILE A 158 11.37 -13.46 0.80
CA ILE A 158 11.95 -12.55 1.80
C ILE A 158 12.64 -13.34 2.92
N GLY A 159 12.12 -14.53 3.25
CA GLY A 159 12.69 -15.40 4.27
C GLY A 159 12.44 -14.87 5.70
N LEU A 160 11.20 -14.58 6.02
CA LEU A 160 10.79 -14.04 7.32
C LEU A 160 10.69 -15.13 8.39
N ASP A 161 11.21 -14.85 9.57
CA ASP A 161 11.01 -15.69 10.78
C ASP A 161 9.75 -15.26 11.57
N GLN A 162 9.23 -14.05 11.31
CA GLN A 162 8.05 -13.47 11.96
C GLN A 162 7.33 -12.56 10.97
N CYS A 163 5.99 -12.63 10.95
CA CYS A 163 5.11 -11.72 10.24
C CYS A 163 3.76 -11.71 10.96
N ASP A 164 3.38 -10.58 11.53
CA ASP A 164 2.18 -10.48 12.36
C ASP A 164 1.04 -9.77 11.64
N PHE A 165 1.39 -8.84 10.73
CA PHE A 165 0.43 -8.06 9.99
C PHE A 165 0.93 -7.79 8.57
N ILE A 166 0.03 -7.90 7.58
CA ILE A 166 0.28 -7.55 6.18
C ILE A 166 -0.80 -6.56 5.74
N LYS A 167 -0.40 -5.34 5.33
CA LYS A 167 -1.25 -4.44 4.54
C LYS A 167 -0.96 -4.71 3.07
N ILE A 168 -2.01 -4.84 2.25
CA ILE A 168 -1.92 -5.04 0.80
C ILE A 168 -2.82 -4.01 0.12
N ASP A 169 -2.21 -3.19 -0.75
CA ASP A 169 -2.88 -2.15 -1.50
C ASP A 169 -2.05 -1.94 -2.78
N VAL A 170 -2.32 -2.74 -3.79
CA VAL A 170 -1.48 -2.89 -5.00
C VAL A 170 -2.28 -2.74 -6.30
N GLU A 171 -3.45 -2.13 -6.18
CA GLU A 171 -4.26 -1.69 -7.32
C GLU A 171 -4.57 -2.82 -8.33
N GLY A 172 -5.10 -3.93 -7.78
CA GLY A 172 -5.57 -5.07 -8.57
C GLY A 172 -4.60 -6.25 -8.68
N MET A 173 -3.45 -6.22 -7.98
CA MET A 173 -2.52 -7.34 -7.90
C MET A 173 -2.61 -8.13 -6.58
N GLU A 174 -3.65 -7.92 -5.79
CA GLU A 174 -3.88 -8.61 -4.51
C GLU A 174 -3.88 -10.14 -4.65
N PRO A 175 -4.49 -10.73 -5.72
CA PRO A 175 -4.41 -12.17 -5.97
C PRO A 175 -2.97 -12.68 -6.10
N GLU A 176 -2.14 -11.97 -6.85
CA GLU A 176 -0.74 -12.33 -7.06
C GLU A 176 0.08 -12.21 -5.78
N VAL A 177 -0.21 -11.22 -4.95
CA VAL A 177 0.43 -11.05 -3.64
C VAL A 177 0.11 -12.24 -2.73
N LEU A 178 -1.18 -12.65 -2.62
CA LEU A 178 -1.58 -13.82 -1.83
C LEU A 178 -0.92 -15.10 -2.32
N VAL A 179 -0.86 -15.32 -3.63
CA VAL A 179 -0.20 -16.49 -4.23
C VAL A 179 1.30 -16.47 -3.93
N GLY A 180 1.96 -15.31 -4.08
CA GLY A 180 3.40 -15.16 -3.84
C GLY A 180 3.79 -15.18 -2.36
N GLY A 181 2.84 -15.04 -1.46
CA GLY A 181 3.02 -15.11 -0.01
C GLY A 181 2.44 -16.38 0.63
N ARG A 182 2.02 -17.35 -0.18
CA ARG A 182 1.29 -18.53 0.30
C ARG A 182 1.98 -19.24 1.46
N GLN A 183 3.28 -19.53 1.34
CA GLN A 183 4.03 -20.22 2.39
C GLN A 183 4.11 -19.37 3.65
N THR A 184 4.52 -18.10 3.54
CA THR A 184 4.61 -17.16 4.65
C THR A 184 3.27 -17.00 5.37
N ILE A 185 2.16 -16.86 4.63
CA ILE A 185 0.81 -16.71 5.19
C ILE A 185 0.37 -17.96 5.95
N LEU A 186 0.64 -19.14 5.40
CA LEU A 186 0.26 -20.39 6.03
C LEU A 186 1.12 -20.76 7.24
N GLU A 187 2.41 -20.40 7.25
CA GLU A 187 3.34 -20.74 8.33
C GLU A 187 3.30 -19.70 9.47
N LEU A 188 3.28 -18.39 9.14
CA LEU A 188 3.37 -17.33 10.14
C LEU A 188 2.02 -16.76 10.58
N ARG A 189 0.95 -17.05 9.83
CA ARG A 189 -0.43 -16.71 10.21
C ARG A 189 -0.64 -15.23 10.55
N PRO A 190 -0.21 -14.26 9.70
CA PRO A 190 -0.42 -12.84 9.94
C PRO A 190 -1.90 -12.46 9.89
N TYR A 191 -2.29 -11.36 10.53
CA TYR A 191 -3.49 -10.63 10.13
C TYR A 191 -3.23 -9.99 8.78
N ILE A 192 -4.24 -9.95 7.90
CA ILE A 192 -4.12 -9.32 6.58
C ILE A 192 -5.19 -8.26 6.44
N TYR A 193 -4.78 -7.04 6.08
CA TYR A 193 -5.67 -5.96 5.69
C TYR A 193 -5.41 -5.62 4.23
N MET A 194 -6.42 -5.80 3.40
CA MET A 194 -6.25 -5.80 1.96
C MET A 194 -7.33 -4.95 1.28
N GLU A 195 -6.91 -4.05 0.37
CA GLU A 195 -7.83 -3.36 -0.52
C GLU A 195 -8.49 -4.36 -1.49
N VAL A 196 -9.79 -4.16 -1.76
CA VAL A 196 -10.59 -5.08 -2.61
C VAL A 196 -11.57 -4.27 -3.47
N ASP A 197 -11.08 -3.29 -4.19
CA ASP A 197 -11.85 -2.40 -5.06
C ASP A 197 -12.22 -3.03 -6.42
N ARG A 198 -11.57 -4.15 -6.80
CA ARG A 198 -11.75 -4.85 -8.07
C ARG A 198 -12.70 -6.04 -7.92
N GLU A 199 -13.98 -5.87 -8.32
CA GLU A 199 -15.00 -6.94 -8.23
C GLU A 199 -14.58 -8.25 -8.91
N GLU A 200 -13.85 -8.18 -10.01
CA GLU A 200 -13.35 -9.36 -10.73
C GLU A 200 -12.38 -10.23 -9.93
N ASN A 201 -11.73 -9.68 -8.90
CA ASN A 201 -10.81 -10.40 -8.04
C ASN A 201 -11.50 -11.07 -6.85
N TRP A 202 -12.74 -10.68 -6.51
CA TRP A 202 -13.42 -11.07 -5.27
C TRP A 202 -13.57 -12.58 -5.09
N GLU A 203 -14.01 -13.28 -6.14
CA GLU A 203 -14.21 -14.73 -6.07
C GLU A 203 -12.88 -15.44 -5.78
N PHE A 204 -11.84 -15.09 -6.53
CA PHE A 204 -10.51 -15.67 -6.35
C PHE A 204 -9.93 -15.37 -4.96
N LEU A 205 -10.02 -14.13 -4.49
CA LEU A 205 -9.49 -13.72 -3.19
C LEU A 205 -10.19 -14.46 -2.04
N ASN A 206 -11.53 -14.57 -2.09
CA ASN A 206 -12.29 -15.30 -1.09
C ASN A 206 -11.97 -16.80 -1.09
N ASP A 207 -11.84 -17.43 -2.26
CA ASP A 207 -11.48 -18.83 -2.37
C ASP A 207 -10.08 -19.10 -1.81
N GLN A 208 -9.11 -18.25 -2.12
CA GLN A 208 -7.75 -18.36 -1.60
C GLN A 208 -7.70 -18.18 -0.07
N LEU A 209 -8.38 -17.17 0.47
CA LEU A 209 -8.42 -16.92 1.90
C LEU A 209 -9.15 -18.05 2.66
N PHE A 210 -10.21 -18.61 2.06
CA PHE A 210 -10.88 -19.78 2.60
C PHE A 210 -9.94 -21.01 2.60
N GLU A 211 -9.22 -21.27 1.48
CA GLU A 211 -8.20 -22.34 1.42
C GLU A 211 -7.11 -22.15 2.48
N TYR A 212 -6.71 -20.90 2.76
CA TYR A 212 -5.72 -20.57 3.77
C TYR A 212 -6.28 -20.60 5.21
N ASN A 213 -7.58 -20.92 5.38
CA ASN A 213 -8.26 -20.96 6.66
C ASN A 213 -8.28 -19.60 7.38
N TYR A 214 -8.72 -18.56 6.65
CA TYR A 214 -8.95 -17.22 7.16
C TYR A 214 -10.45 -16.89 7.22
N VAL A 215 -10.85 -16.11 8.21
CA VAL A 215 -12.16 -15.46 8.30
C VAL A 215 -12.04 -14.06 7.73
N VAL A 216 -12.90 -13.72 6.79
CA VAL A 216 -12.88 -12.42 6.09
C VAL A 216 -13.97 -11.52 6.65
N HIS A 217 -13.59 -10.30 7.04
CA HIS A 217 -14.49 -9.25 7.48
C HIS A 217 -14.38 -8.06 6.54
N GLU A 218 -15.49 -7.60 6.04
CA GLU A 218 -15.53 -6.37 5.25
C GLU A 218 -15.16 -5.16 6.11
N SER A 219 -14.38 -4.24 5.56
CA SER A 219 -13.96 -2.98 6.17
C SER A 219 -14.08 -1.86 5.14
N ILE A 220 -15.03 -0.96 5.36
CA ILE A 220 -15.34 0.15 4.43
C ILE A 220 -15.18 1.49 5.16
N PRO A 221 -13.93 1.90 5.49
CA PRO A 221 -13.70 3.18 6.13
C PRO A 221 -13.89 4.33 5.15
N PRO A 222 -14.45 5.48 5.61
CA PRO A 222 -14.46 6.69 4.80
C PRO A 222 -13.03 7.25 4.62
N LEU A 223 -12.78 7.89 3.47
CA LEU A 223 -11.52 8.60 3.24
C LEU A 223 -11.39 9.83 4.16
N TYR A 224 -12.51 10.47 4.45
CA TYR A 224 -12.59 11.56 5.43
C TYR A 224 -12.93 11.02 6.82
N SER A 225 -12.20 11.44 7.83
CA SER A 225 -12.54 11.18 9.24
C SER A 225 -13.19 12.42 9.85
N GLU A 226 -14.22 12.21 10.67
CA GLU A 226 -14.85 13.30 11.46
C GLU A 226 -13.89 13.93 12.49
N GLU A 227 -12.76 13.28 12.77
CA GLU A 227 -11.70 13.80 13.63
C GLU A 227 -10.78 14.79 12.90
N TYR A 228 -10.86 14.88 11.56
CA TYR A 228 -10.08 15.86 10.82
C TYR A 228 -10.64 17.26 10.99
N GLU A 229 -9.75 18.23 11.17
CA GLU A 229 -10.12 19.64 11.09
C GLU A 229 -10.21 20.07 9.62
N GLY A 230 -11.29 20.72 9.24
CA GLY A 230 -11.49 21.25 7.90
C GLY A 230 -12.70 20.70 7.18
N GLU A 231 -12.88 21.14 5.93
CA GLU A 231 -13.98 20.72 5.06
C GLU A 231 -13.72 19.33 4.51
N ASN A 232 -14.77 18.50 4.43
CA ASN A 232 -14.70 17.21 3.78
C ASN A 232 -14.57 17.36 2.26
N ILE A 233 -13.34 17.19 1.72
CA ILE A 233 -13.06 17.30 0.28
C ILE A 233 -13.34 15.99 -0.47
N PHE A 234 -13.56 14.87 0.23
CA PHE A 234 -13.78 13.56 -0.36
C PHE A 234 -15.27 13.17 -0.43
N GLY A 235 -16.17 13.98 0.18
CA GLY A 235 -17.61 13.64 0.23
C GLY A 235 -17.85 12.29 0.88
N ASP A 236 -18.63 11.43 0.23
CA ASP A 236 -19.00 10.10 0.72
C ASP A 236 -18.05 9.00 0.20
N MET A 237 -16.84 9.36 -0.25
CA MET A 237 -15.88 8.36 -0.72
C MET A 237 -15.43 7.45 0.42
N VAL A 238 -15.36 6.17 0.12
CA VAL A 238 -14.92 5.10 1.02
C VAL A 238 -13.80 4.30 0.36
N SER A 239 -13.01 3.61 1.16
CA SER A 239 -12.08 2.58 0.71
C SER A 239 -12.70 1.21 0.96
N HIS A 240 -12.67 0.33 -0.02
CA HIS A 240 -13.18 -1.03 0.10
C HIS A 240 -12.05 -1.97 0.47
N ASN A 241 -12.07 -2.47 1.71
CA ASN A 241 -11.03 -3.34 2.23
C ASN A 241 -11.62 -4.61 2.85
N SER A 242 -10.77 -5.60 3.01
CA SER A 242 -11.03 -6.81 3.79
C SER A 242 -10.01 -6.96 4.91
N LEU A 243 -10.50 -7.15 6.13
CA LEU A 243 -9.70 -7.61 7.26
C LEU A 243 -9.81 -9.12 7.34
N CYS A 244 -8.70 -9.81 7.12
CA CYS A 244 -8.63 -11.26 7.10
C CYS A 244 -7.91 -11.75 8.35
N ILE A 245 -8.61 -12.53 9.16
CA ILE A 245 -8.16 -13.05 10.45
C ILE A 245 -7.93 -14.55 10.34
N PRO A 246 -6.75 -15.10 10.74
CA PRO A 246 -6.57 -16.54 10.83
C PRO A 246 -7.68 -17.17 11.69
N ALA A 247 -8.30 -18.25 11.23
CA ALA A 247 -9.49 -18.83 11.88
C ALA A 247 -9.25 -19.23 13.34
N GLU A 248 -8.02 -19.58 13.69
CA GLU A 248 -7.62 -19.90 15.07
C GLU A 248 -7.45 -18.67 15.98
N LYS A 249 -7.46 -17.45 15.39
CA LYS A 249 -7.37 -16.16 16.11
C LYS A 249 -8.68 -15.37 16.08
N ALA A 250 -9.70 -15.86 15.31
CA ALA A 250 -10.98 -15.19 15.10
C ALA A 250 -11.95 -15.36 16.28
#